data_de416bcbe0240a7c1801588b09ea318f
#
_entry.id   de416bcbe0240a7c1801588b09ea318f
#
_cell.length_a   1.000
_cell.length_b   1.000
_cell.length_c   1.000
_cell.angle_alpha   90.00
_cell.angle_beta   90.00
_cell.angle_gamma   90.00
#
_symmetry.space_group_name_H-M   'P 1'
#
loop_
_entity.id
_entity.type
_entity.pdbx_description
1 polymer ?
#
loop_
_entity_poly.entity_id
_entity_poly.type
_entity_poly.pdbx_seq_one_letter_code
_entity_poly.pdbx_strand_id
1 'polypeptide(L)'
;MRILVTDGMDKTAMAQLRDMGHEVVEQFYEPEELGAALRDFDAVVVRSKTKVRKNHIDEAKGGKLRLIIRGGVGVDNIDVDYARSCGIAVRNTPGASSASVAELALAHMFACPRYLSIAGHTMREGKWEKKAYGK
;
A
#
# COMPACT_ATOMS: atom_id res chain seq x y z
N MET A 1 -6.95 -21.26 0.28
CA MET A 1 -5.59 -20.67 0.20
C MET A 1 -5.24 -20.07 1.55
N ARG A 2 -3.98 -20.13 1.93
CA ARG A 2 -3.45 -19.44 3.11
C ARG A 2 -2.83 -18.12 2.68
N ILE A 3 -3.36 -17.01 3.15
CA ILE A 3 -3.03 -15.64 2.71
C ILE A 3 -2.40 -14.88 3.88
N LEU A 4 -1.20 -14.35 3.67
CA LEU A 4 -0.54 -13.45 4.61
C LEU A 4 -0.89 -12.00 4.27
N VAL A 5 -1.23 -11.20 5.28
CA VAL A 5 -1.41 -9.74 5.18
C VAL A 5 -0.38 -9.08 6.10
N THR A 6 0.61 -8.39 5.55
CA THR A 6 1.73 -7.85 6.35
C THR A 6 1.50 -6.42 6.82
N ASP A 7 0.89 -5.58 5.99
CA ASP A 7 0.81 -4.13 6.22
C ASP A 7 -0.62 -3.65 6.55
N GLY A 8 -1.46 -4.59 6.97
CA GLY A 8 -2.87 -4.35 7.22
C GLY A 8 -3.73 -4.28 5.96
N MET A 9 -4.99 -4.63 6.10
CA MET A 9 -6.01 -4.63 5.06
C MET A 9 -7.35 -4.25 5.69
N ASP A 10 -8.31 -3.81 4.89
CA ASP A 10 -9.67 -3.56 5.36
C ASP A 10 -10.27 -4.80 6.02
N LYS A 11 -10.84 -4.62 7.22
CA LYS A 11 -11.36 -5.73 8.02
C LYS A 11 -12.54 -6.45 7.36
N THR A 12 -13.38 -5.69 6.64
CA THR A 12 -14.51 -6.26 5.89
C THR A 12 -14.03 -7.13 4.74
N ALA A 13 -13.01 -6.66 4.01
CA ALA A 13 -12.40 -7.43 2.95
C ALA A 13 -11.71 -8.71 3.46
N MET A 14 -11.05 -8.64 4.62
CA MET A 14 -10.49 -9.85 5.26
C MET A 14 -11.59 -10.84 5.68
N ALA A 15 -12.71 -10.34 6.21
CA ALA A 15 -13.85 -11.20 6.55
C ALA A 15 -14.43 -11.88 5.30
N GLN A 16 -14.62 -11.14 4.21
CA GLN A 16 -15.08 -11.70 2.95
C GLN A 16 -14.15 -12.81 2.42
N LEU A 17 -12.83 -12.62 2.50
CA LEU A 17 -11.88 -13.67 2.11
C LEU A 17 -12.02 -14.94 2.98
N ARG A 18 -12.26 -14.77 4.29
CA ARG A 18 -12.50 -15.91 5.19
C ARG A 18 -13.82 -16.62 4.87
N ASP A 19 -14.88 -15.87 4.58
CA ASP A 19 -16.19 -16.41 4.18
C ASP A 19 -16.09 -17.18 2.87
N MET A 20 -15.17 -16.81 1.98
CA MET A 20 -14.83 -17.55 0.76
C MET A 20 -13.98 -18.81 1.01
N GLY A 21 -13.71 -19.16 2.25
CA GLY A 21 -12.95 -20.35 2.63
C GLY A 21 -11.42 -20.18 2.60
N HIS A 22 -10.92 -18.95 2.66
CA HIS A 22 -9.49 -18.69 2.77
C HIS A 22 -9.05 -18.49 4.21
N GLU A 23 -7.88 -19.00 4.59
CA GLU A 23 -7.21 -18.68 5.84
C GLU A 23 -6.47 -17.34 5.66
N VAL A 24 -6.87 -16.31 6.39
CA VAL A 24 -6.24 -14.98 6.32
C VAL A 24 -5.53 -14.69 7.64
N VAL A 25 -4.20 -14.63 7.58
CA VAL A 25 -3.31 -14.32 8.70
C VAL A 25 -2.82 -12.89 8.55
N GLU A 26 -3.09 -12.04 9.54
CA GLU A 26 -2.58 -10.68 9.61
C GLU A 26 -1.37 -10.68 10.54
N GLN A 27 -0.18 -10.57 9.97
CA GLN A 27 1.08 -10.58 10.72
C GLN A 27 2.18 -9.86 9.95
N PHE A 28 2.86 -8.93 10.62
CA PHE A 28 4.08 -8.32 10.12
C PHE A 28 5.28 -9.21 10.46
N TYR A 29 6.20 -9.32 9.53
CA TYR A 29 7.51 -9.97 9.72
C TYR A 29 8.62 -8.96 9.45
N GLU A 30 9.70 -9.04 10.23
CA GLU A 30 10.90 -8.28 9.92
C GLU A 30 11.54 -8.78 8.60
N PRO A 31 12.32 -7.95 7.91
CA PRO A 31 12.88 -8.32 6.61
C PRO A 31 13.64 -9.65 6.62
N GLU A 32 14.34 -9.95 7.70
CA GLU A 32 15.16 -11.17 7.86
C GLU A 32 14.32 -12.44 8.00
N GLU A 33 13.08 -12.32 8.45
CA GLU A 33 12.17 -13.44 8.72
C GLU A 33 11.17 -13.66 7.58
N LEU A 34 10.93 -12.61 6.78
CA LEU A 34 9.86 -12.59 5.77
C LEU A 34 10.00 -13.72 4.76
N GLY A 35 11.20 -13.94 4.23
CA GLY A 35 11.43 -14.94 3.20
C GLY A 35 11.08 -16.36 3.66
N ALA A 36 11.52 -16.71 4.87
CA ALA A 36 11.20 -18.00 5.48
C ALA A 36 9.70 -18.15 5.74
N ALA A 37 9.06 -17.10 6.27
CA ALA A 37 7.62 -17.10 6.54
C ALA A 37 6.79 -17.29 5.28
N LEU A 38 7.18 -16.67 4.15
CA LEU A 38 6.47 -16.76 2.88
C LEU A 38 6.34 -18.18 2.33
N ARG A 39 7.18 -19.13 2.77
CA ARG A 39 7.10 -20.53 2.34
C ARG A 39 5.77 -21.20 2.68
N ASP A 40 5.14 -20.78 3.76
CA ASP A 40 3.93 -21.40 4.29
C ASP A 40 2.62 -20.80 3.75
N PHE A 41 2.71 -19.72 2.98
CA PHE A 41 1.56 -19.01 2.44
C PHE A 41 1.45 -19.19 0.92
N ASP A 42 0.23 -19.34 0.42
CA ASP A 42 -0.07 -19.36 -1.03
C ASP A 42 0.01 -17.96 -1.65
N ALA A 43 -0.37 -16.95 -0.87
CA ALA A 43 -0.37 -15.56 -1.31
C ALA A 43 0.07 -14.62 -0.17
N VAL A 44 0.66 -13.48 -0.56
CA VAL A 44 0.93 -12.38 0.37
C VAL A 44 0.33 -11.08 -0.16
N VAL A 45 -0.31 -10.34 0.74
CA VAL A 45 -0.81 -8.98 0.50
C VAL A 45 0.09 -8.01 1.25
N VAL A 46 0.74 -7.12 0.51
CA VAL A 46 1.61 -6.08 1.04
C VAL A 46 1.09 -4.69 0.67
N ARG A 47 1.50 -3.67 1.41
CA ARG A 47 1.29 -2.27 1.01
C ARG A 47 2.65 -1.60 0.76
N SER A 48 2.92 -0.46 1.38
CA SER A 48 4.15 0.30 1.14
C SER A 48 5.28 -0.01 2.13
N LYS A 49 4.97 -0.56 3.29
CA LYS A 49 5.96 -0.82 4.35
C LYS A 49 6.79 -2.06 4.04
N THR A 50 6.13 -3.17 3.73
CA THR A 50 6.80 -4.43 3.43
C THR A 50 7.43 -4.40 2.04
N LYS A 51 8.70 -4.80 1.98
CA LYS A 51 9.45 -4.96 0.72
C LYS A 51 9.65 -6.44 0.43
N VAL A 52 9.24 -6.89 -0.76
CA VAL A 52 9.47 -8.26 -1.22
C VAL A 52 10.56 -8.24 -2.28
N ARG A 53 11.78 -8.48 -1.84
CA ARG A 53 12.97 -8.44 -2.68
C ARG A 53 13.42 -9.85 -3.10
N LYS A 54 14.38 -9.89 -4.00
CA LYS A 54 14.94 -11.13 -4.53
C LYS A 54 15.32 -12.13 -3.44
N ASN A 55 15.99 -11.70 -2.37
CA ASN A 55 16.38 -12.57 -1.26
C ASN A 55 15.17 -13.26 -0.61
N HIS A 56 14.09 -12.52 -0.35
CA HIS A 56 12.86 -13.09 0.24
C HIS A 56 12.19 -14.11 -0.71
N ILE A 57 12.21 -13.81 -2.02
CA ILE A 57 11.70 -14.72 -3.04
C ILE A 57 12.57 -15.99 -3.12
N ASP A 58 13.89 -15.86 -3.04
CA ASP A 58 14.81 -16.99 -3.04
C ASP A 58 14.59 -17.90 -1.83
N GLU A 59 14.43 -17.33 -0.64
CA GLU A 59 14.12 -18.08 0.57
C GLU A 59 12.74 -18.76 0.50
N ALA A 60 11.76 -18.13 -0.16
CA ALA A 60 10.43 -18.71 -0.36
C ALA A 60 10.39 -19.83 -1.40
N LYS A 61 11.44 -20.02 -2.21
CA LYS A 61 11.51 -21.08 -3.23
C LYS A 61 11.28 -22.47 -2.63
N GLY A 62 10.52 -23.29 -3.37
CA GLY A 62 10.11 -24.62 -2.91
C GLY A 62 9.02 -24.62 -1.86
N GLY A 63 8.51 -23.45 -1.45
CA GLY A 63 7.32 -23.27 -0.63
C GLY A 63 6.04 -23.19 -1.47
N LYS A 64 5.00 -22.60 -0.88
CA LYS A 64 3.65 -22.51 -1.46
C LYS A 64 3.39 -21.20 -2.20
N LEU A 65 4.26 -20.20 -2.09
CA LEU A 65 4.02 -18.85 -2.59
C LEU A 65 3.84 -18.82 -4.12
N ARG A 66 2.68 -18.36 -4.55
CA ARG A 66 2.30 -18.25 -5.98
C ARG A 66 1.79 -16.87 -6.37
N LEU A 67 1.46 -16.02 -5.39
CA LEU A 67 0.85 -14.73 -5.65
C LEU A 67 1.35 -13.67 -4.66
N ILE A 68 1.78 -12.54 -5.19
CA ILE A 68 2.08 -11.34 -4.42
C ILE A 68 1.10 -10.25 -4.87
N ILE A 69 0.37 -9.65 -3.94
CA ILE A 69 -0.58 -8.57 -4.19
C ILE A 69 -0.09 -7.31 -3.49
N ARG A 70 0.07 -6.23 -4.24
CA ARG A 70 0.29 -4.90 -3.68
C ARG A 70 -1.02 -4.14 -3.59
N GLY A 71 -1.49 -3.85 -2.38
CA GLY A 71 -2.64 -2.96 -2.15
C GLY A 71 -2.28 -1.50 -2.43
N GLY A 72 -2.29 -1.11 -3.69
CA GLY A 72 -1.96 0.22 -4.19
C GLY A 72 -1.44 0.19 -5.64
N VAL A 73 -1.01 1.34 -6.16
CA VAL A 73 -0.65 1.52 -7.58
C VAL A 73 0.80 1.13 -7.85
N GLY A 74 1.76 1.75 -7.16
CA GLY A 74 3.19 1.49 -7.35
C GLY A 74 3.58 0.09 -6.89
N VAL A 75 4.58 -0.50 -7.49
CA VAL A 75 5.11 -1.83 -7.16
C VAL A 75 6.63 -1.81 -6.93
N ASP A 76 7.18 -0.65 -6.68
CA ASP A 76 8.60 -0.38 -6.46
C ASP A 76 9.18 -1.09 -5.22
N ASN A 77 8.32 -1.51 -4.31
CA ASN A 77 8.68 -2.32 -3.15
C ASN A 77 8.73 -3.85 -3.44
N ILE A 78 8.46 -4.27 -4.68
CA ILE A 78 8.48 -5.69 -5.08
C ILE A 78 9.42 -5.86 -6.27
N ASP A 79 10.26 -6.88 -6.24
CA ASP A 79 11.10 -7.27 -7.38
C ASP A 79 10.26 -8.09 -8.38
N VAL A 80 9.41 -7.37 -9.13
CA VAL A 80 8.32 -7.92 -9.95
C VAL A 80 8.83 -8.89 -11.00
N ASP A 81 9.85 -8.49 -11.76
CA ASP A 81 10.37 -9.31 -12.86
C ASP A 81 11.02 -10.60 -12.32
N TYR A 82 11.68 -10.48 -11.17
CA TYR A 82 12.26 -11.64 -10.52
C TYR A 82 11.19 -12.59 -9.98
N ALA A 83 10.16 -12.09 -9.33
CA ALA A 83 9.03 -12.89 -8.87
C ALA A 83 8.37 -13.66 -10.02
N ARG A 84 8.11 -12.98 -11.14
CA ARG A 84 7.54 -13.57 -12.35
C ARG A 84 8.44 -14.65 -12.96
N SER A 85 9.75 -14.41 -13.00
CA SER A 85 10.70 -15.42 -13.50
C SER A 85 10.75 -16.67 -12.62
N CYS A 86 10.35 -16.55 -11.34
CA CYS A 86 10.20 -17.67 -10.40
C CYS A 86 8.79 -18.31 -10.44
N GLY A 87 7.91 -17.91 -11.38
CA GLY A 87 6.54 -18.42 -11.48
C GLY A 87 5.56 -17.84 -10.48
N ILE A 88 5.93 -16.77 -9.78
CA ILE A 88 5.06 -16.07 -8.81
C ILE A 88 4.34 -14.92 -9.51
N ALA A 89 3.01 -14.94 -9.51
CA ALA A 89 2.21 -13.86 -10.06
C ALA A 89 2.28 -12.61 -9.17
N VAL A 90 2.39 -11.43 -9.79
CA VAL A 90 2.33 -10.15 -9.08
C VAL A 90 1.15 -9.34 -9.59
N ARG A 91 0.33 -8.82 -8.68
CA ARG A 91 -0.84 -7.98 -8.96
C ARG A 91 -0.82 -6.74 -8.09
N ASN A 92 -1.49 -5.69 -8.55
CA ASN A 92 -1.68 -4.44 -7.81
C ASN A 92 -3.12 -3.92 -8.03
N THR A 93 -3.45 -2.79 -7.38
CA THR A 93 -4.78 -2.16 -7.45
C THR A 93 -4.69 -0.76 -8.08
N PRO A 94 -4.45 -0.65 -9.42
CA PRO A 94 -4.09 0.63 -10.05
C PRO A 94 -5.22 1.67 -10.03
N GLY A 95 -6.49 1.25 -9.99
CA GLY A 95 -7.64 2.15 -10.00
C GLY A 95 -8.13 2.60 -8.62
N ALA A 96 -7.66 1.98 -7.53
CA ALA A 96 -8.27 2.14 -6.21
C ALA A 96 -8.16 3.55 -5.60
N SER A 97 -7.11 4.32 -5.94
CA SER A 97 -6.86 5.65 -5.36
C SER A 97 -6.88 6.79 -6.39
N SER A 98 -7.17 6.50 -7.66
CA SER A 98 -7.07 7.49 -8.74
C SER A 98 -7.99 8.70 -8.53
N ALA A 99 -9.24 8.49 -8.13
CA ALA A 99 -10.19 9.56 -7.85
C ALA A 99 -9.71 10.44 -6.68
N SER A 100 -9.30 9.84 -5.57
CA SER A 100 -8.81 10.58 -4.40
C SER A 100 -7.56 11.40 -4.71
N VAL A 101 -6.65 10.88 -5.55
CA VAL A 101 -5.46 11.62 -5.99
C VAL A 101 -5.85 12.81 -6.87
N ALA A 102 -6.80 12.63 -7.78
CA ALA A 102 -7.29 13.70 -8.64
C ALA A 102 -7.98 14.81 -7.83
N GLU A 103 -8.83 14.44 -6.89
CA GLU A 103 -9.50 15.38 -5.97
C GLU A 103 -8.49 16.18 -5.15
N LEU A 104 -7.47 15.52 -4.60
CA LEU A 104 -6.41 16.18 -3.83
C LEU A 104 -5.58 17.13 -4.72
N ALA A 105 -5.26 16.73 -5.95
CA ALA A 105 -4.56 17.58 -6.89
C ALA A 105 -5.35 18.86 -7.19
N LEU A 106 -6.65 18.74 -7.49
CA LEU A 106 -7.54 19.87 -7.71
C LEU A 106 -7.65 20.76 -6.46
N ALA A 107 -7.77 20.17 -5.27
CA ALA A 107 -7.80 20.89 -4.01
C ALA A 107 -6.54 21.76 -3.82
N HIS A 108 -5.36 21.20 -4.11
CA HIS A 108 -4.10 21.94 -4.07
C HIS A 108 -4.03 23.04 -5.14
N MET A 109 -4.51 22.78 -6.36
CA MET A 109 -4.57 23.78 -7.44
C MET A 109 -5.40 25.00 -7.05
N PHE A 110 -6.47 24.83 -6.26
CA PHE A 110 -7.24 25.95 -5.73
C PHE A 110 -6.63 26.56 -4.45
N ALA A 111 -6.09 25.73 -3.57
CA ALA A 111 -5.56 26.18 -2.28
C ALA A 111 -4.29 27.05 -2.42
N CYS A 112 -3.38 26.68 -3.33
CA CYS A 112 -2.11 27.39 -3.50
C CYS A 112 -2.27 28.84 -3.93
N PRO A 113 -2.96 29.19 -5.02
CA PRO A 113 -3.09 30.57 -5.45
C PRO A 113 -3.98 31.41 -4.53
N ARG A 114 -4.78 30.78 -3.72
CA ARG A 114 -5.67 31.46 -2.74
C ARG A 114 -5.08 31.51 -1.34
N TYR A 115 -3.87 31.05 -1.13
CA TYR A 115 -3.17 31.07 0.16
C TYR A 115 -3.95 30.41 1.32
N LEU A 116 -4.82 29.40 1.02
CA LEU A 116 -5.77 28.87 2.02
C LEU A 116 -5.08 28.32 3.28
N SER A 117 -3.97 27.61 3.12
CA SER A 117 -3.24 27.03 4.24
C SER A 117 -2.66 28.08 5.17
N ILE A 118 -1.92 29.06 4.62
CA ILE A 118 -1.26 30.08 5.43
C ILE A 118 -2.26 31.07 6.01
N ALA A 119 -3.30 31.44 5.24
CA ALA A 119 -4.38 32.30 5.74
C ALA A 119 -5.11 31.63 6.91
N GLY A 120 -5.44 30.35 6.80
CA GLY A 120 -6.07 29.61 7.88
C GLY A 120 -5.17 29.46 9.11
N HIS A 121 -3.84 29.34 8.93
CA HIS A 121 -2.88 29.31 10.03
C HIS A 121 -2.84 30.66 10.77
N THR A 122 -2.62 31.76 10.05
CA THR A 122 -2.54 33.10 10.67
C THR A 122 -3.83 33.55 11.33
N MET A 123 -4.99 33.19 10.78
CA MET A 123 -6.28 33.45 11.42
C MET A 123 -6.43 32.69 12.74
N ARG A 124 -5.97 31.48 12.88
CA ARG A 124 -5.96 30.76 14.18
C ARG A 124 -5.04 31.41 15.22
N GLU A 125 -4.01 32.13 14.77
CA GLU A 125 -3.16 32.96 15.64
C GLU A 125 -3.78 34.33 15.99
N GLY A 126 -5.02 34.60 15.58
CA GLY A 126 -5.72 35.88 15.80
C GLY A 126 -5.28 37.00 14.87
N LYS A 127 -4.55 36.71 13.79
CA LYS A 127 -4.08 37.70 12.83
C LYS A 127 -5.07 37.86 11.67
N TRP A 128 -5.28 39.08 11.20
CA TRP A 128 -6.13 39.40 10.05
C TRP A 128 -5.29 40.01 8.94
N GLU A 129 -4.72 39.18 8.09
CA GLU A 129 -3.72 39.59 7.07
C GLU A 129 -4.35 39.74 5.67
N LYS A 130 -5.49 40.40 5.56
CA LYS A 130 -6.28 40.58 4.34
C LYS A 130 -5.44 41.11 3.17
N LYS A 131 -4.52 42.06 3.43
CA LYS A 131 -3.69 42.66 2.36
C LYS A 131 -2.58 41.72 1.84
N ALA A 132 -2.09 40.82 2.69
CA ALA A 132 -1.03 39.85 2.33
C ALA A 132 -1.54 38.75 1.38
N TYR A 133 -2.80 38.36 1.54
CA TYR A 133 -3.41 37.24 0.83
C TYR A 133 -4.54 37.66 -0.15
N GLY A 134 -4.83 38.94 -0.24
CA GLY A 134 -5.81 39.51 -1.18
C GLY A 134 -5.18 39.80 -2.54
N LYS A 135 -5.27 38.84 -3.46
CA LYS A 135 -4.98 39.04 -4.87
C LYS A 135 -6.17 38.68 -5.73
#